data_14f3b3a82e6697de34fbb926c9454333
#
_entry.id   14f3b3a82e6697de34fbb926c9454333
#
_cell.length_a   1.000
_cell.length_b   1.000
_cell.length_c   1.000
_cell.angle_alpha   90.00
_cell.angle_beta   90.00
_cell.angle_gamma   90.00
#
_symmetry.space_group_name_H-M   'P 1'
#
loop_
_entity.id
_entity.type
_entity.pdbx_description
1 polymer ?
#
loop_
_entity_poly.entity_id
_entity_poly.type
_entity_poly.pdbx_seq_one_letter_code
_entity_poly.pdbx_strand_id
1 'polypeptide(L)'
;MCIKRHTITQLTTTGIEPLFAVAYKRRYLTDGTKWKYEYVIDTTADQLIKEYGLDPSKIDTAYGLAHDYEKRIRFQADIQDYVDMSISSTINLPTWGTKGNSETDVQRFAKTLSKYAPRLRGFTCYPDGSRGGQPLTEVPYEEAIKHSGIIYEENVDRACTSGVCGI
;
A
#
# COMPACT_ATOMS: atom_id res chain seq x y z
N MET A 1 -12.09 -10.55 19.98
CA MET A 1 -12.17 -9.27 19.24
C MET A 1 -12.91 -9.56 17.96
N CYS A 2 -14.16 -9.12 17.84
CA CYS A 2 -15.00 -9.45 16.67
C CYS A 2 -14.60 -8.49 15.54
N ILE A 3 -13.86 -8.97 14.56
CA ILE A 3 -13.58 -8.22 13.34
C ILE A 3 -14.92 -8.02 12.63
N LYS A 4 -15.34 -6.79 12.45
CA LYS A 4 -16.64 -6.49 11.81
C LYS A 4 -16.68 -7.11 10.41
N ARG A 5 -17.82 -7.68 10.06
CA ARG A 5 -18.05 -8.45 8.81
C ARG A 5 -17.60 -7.71 7.53
N HIS A 6 -17.71 -6.38 7.50
CA HIS A 6 -17.28 -5.60 6.33
C HIS A 6 -15.75 -5.46 6.20
N THR A 7 -15.00 -5.56 7.31
CA THR A 7 -13.52 -5.60 7.26
C THR A 7 -13.06 -6.88 6.58
N ILE A 8 -13.72 -8.01 6.85
CA ILE A 8 -13.46 -9.28 6.15
C ILE A 8 -13.81 -9.16 4.67
N THR A 9 -14.94 -8.52 4.34
CA THR A 9 -15.37 -8.30 2.95
C THR A 9 -14.36 -7.43 2.19
N GLN A 10 -13.84 -6.38 2.80
CA GLN A 10 -12.78 -5.56 2.20
C GLN A 10 -11.50 -6.37 1.95
N LEU A 11 -11.11 -7.22 2.88
CA LEU A 11 -9.94 -8.09 2.72
C LEU A 11 -10.13 -9.10 1.57
N THR A 12 -11.35 -9.56 1.32
CA THR A 12 -11.64 -10.53 0.26
C THR A 12 -11.85 -9.92 -1.12
N THR A 13 -12.30 -8.68 -1.22
CA THR A 13 -12.61 -8.02 -2.49
C THR A 13 -11.52 -7.10 -3.00
N THR A 14 -10.77 -6.46 -2.10
CA THR A 14 -9.76 -5.45 -2.44
C THR A 14 -8.35 -5.82 -1.96
N GLY A 15 -8.19 -6.98 -1.34
CA GLY A 15 -6.94 -7.37 -0.67
C GLY A 15 -6.74 -6.62 0.65
N ILE A 16 -5.55 -6.75 1.21
CA ILE A 16 -5.15 -6.05 2.45
C ILE A 16 -4.60 -4.65 2.14
N GLU A 17 -4.93 -4.10 1.00
CA GLU A 17 -4.48 -2.79 0.54
C GLU A 17 -5.26 -1.57 1.05
N PRO A 18 -6.43 -1.66 1.70
CA PRO A 18 -7.12 -0.47 2.19
C PRO A 18 -6.26 0.41 3.08
N LEU A 19 -5.21 -0.15 3.69
CA LEU A 19 -4.26 0.60 4.51
C LEU A 19 -2.88 0.66 3.83
N PHE A 20 -2.83 1.18 2.62
CA PHE A 20 -1.56 1.45 1.94
C PHE A 20 -0.70 2.40 2.76
N ALA A 21 -1.27 3.53 3.16
CA ALA A 21 -0.73 4.52 4.08
C ALA A 21 -1.90 5.15 4.85
N VAL A 22 -1.63 5.77 5.99
CA VAL A 22 -2.66 6.49 6.77
C VAL A 22 -3.32 7.57 5.92
N ALA A 23 -2.50 8.28 5.14
CA ALA A 23 -2.96 9.25 4.15
C ALA A 23 -2.06 9.22 2.92
N TYR A 24 -2.62 9.46 1.77
CA TYR A 24 -1.90 9.41 0.51
C TYR A 24 -2.48 10.35 -0.54
N LYS A 25 -1.64 10.76 -1.47
CA LYS A 25 -2.01 11.44 -2.69
C LYS A 25 -2.35 10.40 -3.74
N ARG A 26 -3.57 10.41 -4.26
CA ARG A 26 -4.02 9.55 -5.35
C ARG A 26 -3.99 10.32 -6.64
N ARG A 27 -3.23 9.83 -7.61
CA ARG A 27 -3.11 10.41 -8.95
C ARG A 27 -3.81 9.51 -9.96
N TYR A 28 -4.61 10.11 -10.83
CA TYR A 28 -5.33 9.40 -11.88
C TYR A 28 -5.46 10.26 -13.14
N LEU A 29 -5.54 9.60 -14.28
CA LEU A 29 -5.68 10.27 -15.56
C LEU A 29 -7.16 10.40 -15.91
N THR A 30 -7.61 11.62 -16.22
CA THR A 30 -8.96 11.90 -16.68
C THR A 30 -8.90 12.17 -18.19
N ASP A 31 -9.76 11.46 -18.96
CA ASP A 31 -9.93 11.66 -20.42
C ASP A 31 -8.64 11.58 -21.25
N GLY A 32 -7.61 10.91 -20.71
CA GLY A 32 -6.32 10.72 -21.39
C GLY A 32 -5.46 11.96 -21.56
N THR A 33 -5.90 13.12 -21.05
CA THR A 33 -5.25 14.41 -21.33
C THR A 33 -4.78 15.18 -20.11
N LYS A 34 -5.38 14.93 -18.95
CA LYS A 34 -5.07 15.66 -17.72
C LYS A 34 -4.88 14.71 -16.57
N TRP A 35 -3.84 14.91 -15.81
CA TRP A 35 -3.66 14.30 -14.51
C TRP A 35 -4.48 15.05 -13.47
N LYS A 36 -5.23 14.29 -12.68
CA LYS A 36 -5.86 14.77 -11.45
C LYS A 36 -5.25 14.08 -10.27
N TYR A 37 -5.20 14.79 -9.16
CA TYR A 37 -4.85 14.19 -7.89
C TYR A 37 -5.69 14.75 -6.76
N GLU A 38 -5.87 13.94 -5.76
CA GLU A 38 -6.56 14.30 -4.53
C GLU A 38 -5.85 13.69 -3.33
N TYR A 39 -6.07 14.28 -2.18
CA TYR A 39 -5.56 13.75 -0.91
C TYR A 39 -6.63 12.86 -0.30
N VAL A 40 -6.26 11.63 0.02
CA VAL A 40 -7.15 10.62 0.57
C VAL A 40 -6.63 10.22 1.94
N ILE A 41 -7.53 10.18 2.92
CA ILE A 41 -7.25 9.63 4.25
C ILE A 41 -7.95 8.28 4.32
N ASP A 42 -7.24 7.25 4.77
CA ASP A 42 -7.85 5.95 5.02
C ASP A 42 -8.91 6.08 6.11
N THR A 43 -10.13 5.64 5.82
CA THR A 43 -11.26 5.82 6.73
C THR A 43 -11.11 5.08 8.04
N THR A 44 -10.46 3.91 8.03
CA THR A 44 -10.20 3.14 9.24
C THR A 44 -9.12 3.81 10.08
N ALA A 45 -8.06 4.31 9.44
CA ALA A 45 -7.02 5.06 10.13
C ALA A 45 -7.56 6.35 10.73
N ASP A 46 -8.37 7.09 9.96
CA ASP A 46 -9.01 8.33 10.44
C ASP A 46 -9.89 8.09 11.67
N GLN A 47 -10.69 7.01 11.64
CA GLN A 47 -11.49 6.59 12.78
C GLN A 47 -10.62 6.25 14.01
N LEU A 48 -9.56 5.47 13.82
CA LEU A 48 -8.64 5.11 14.89
C LEU A 48 -7.97 6.34 15.53
N ILE A 49 -7.61 7.31 14.71
CA ILE A 49 -6.99 8.55 15.18
C ILE A 49 -8.02 9.41 15.94
N LYS A 50 -9.20 9.65 15.36
CA LYS A 50 -10.20 10.57 15.91
C LYS A 50 -10.94 10.01 17.11
N GLU A 51 -11.32 8.72 17.07
CA GLU A 51 -12.13 8.12 18.13
C GLU A 51 -11.30 7.52 19.26
N TYR A 52 -10.11 7.00 18.93
CA TYR A 52 -9.27 6.29 19.91
C TYR A 52 -7.97 7.04 20.24
N GLY A 53 -7.73 8.21 19.63
CA GLY A 53 -6.55 9.02 19.92
C GLY A 53 -5.23 8.34 19.53
N LEU A 54 -5.25 7.44 18.55
CA LEU A 54 -4.03 6.78 18.09
C LEU A 54 -3.12 7.76 17.34
N ASP A 55 -1.85 7.65 17.63
CA ASP A 55 -0.81 8.36 16.90
C ASP A 55 -0.71 7.80 15.47
N PRO A 56 -0.88 8.62 14.41
CA PRO A 56 -0.77 8.18 13.03
C PRO A 56 0.51 7.39 12.73
N SER A 57 1.62 7.78 13.33
CA SER A 57 2.93 7.14 13.13
C SER A 57 3.03 5.72 13.69
N LYS A 58 2.09 5.32 14.55
CA LYS A 58 2.04 3.98 15.18
C LYS A 58 1.07 3.03 14.49
N ILE A 59 0.40 3.47 13.44
CA ILE A 59 -0.48 2.62 12.64
C ILE A 59 0.37 1.91 11.59
N ASP A 60 0.40 0.57 11.65
CA ASP A 60 1.09 -0.22 10.64
C ASP A 60 0.38 -0.11 9.28
N THR A 61 1.11 0.28 8.27
CA THR A 61 0.63 0.40 6.90
C THR A 61 1.43 -0.47 5.95
N ALA A 62 0.89 -0.77 4.76
CA ALA A 62 1.61 -1.55 3.76
C ALA A 62 2.91 -0.85 3.33
N TYR A 63 2.87 0.48 3.19
CA TYR A 63 4.03 1.30 2.86
C TYR A 63 5.04 1.33 4.02
N GLY A 64 4.59 1.60 5.23
CA GLY A 64 5.45 1.61 6.43
C GLY A 64 6.13 0.27 6.71
N LEU A 65 5.48 -0.86 6.34
CA LEU A 65 6.03 -2.21 6.49
C LEU A 65 6.91 -2.66 5.31
N ALA A 66 7.24 -1.79 4.35
CA ALA A 66 8.12 -2.15 3.23
C ALA A 66 9.50 -2.67 3.71
N HIS A 67 10.01 -2.16 4.83
CA HIS A 67 11.26 -2.62 5.44
C HIS A 67 11.08 -3.79 6.42
N ASP A 68 9.85 -4.21 6.71
CA ASP A 68 9.50 -5.35 7.57
C ASP A 68 8.51 -6.30 6.88
N TYR A 69 8.92 -6.80 5.72
CA TYR A 69 8.10 -7.72 4.94
C TYR A 69 7.75 -9.01 5.70
N GLU A 70 8.56 -9.44 6.67
CA GLU A 70 8.25 -10.63 7.48
C GLU A 70 7.00 -10.39 8.33
N LYS A 71 6.89 -9.23 8.98
CA LYS A 71 5.69 -8.84 9.73
C LYS A 71 4.46 -8.81 8.82
N ARG A 72 4.62 -8.28 7.60
CA ARG A 72 3.56 -8.19 6.61
C ARG A 72 3.08 -9.56 6.13
N ILE A 73 4.02 -10.45 5.76
CA ILE A 73 3.72 -11.82 5.31
C ILE A 73 3.06 -12.62 6.43
N ARG A 74 3.59 -12.51 7.65
CA ARG A 74 3.01 -13.17 8.82
C ARG A 74 1.59 -12.71 9.07
N PHE A 75 1.33 -11.40 9.03
CA PHE A 75 0.00 -10.84 9.20
C PHE A 75 -0.99 -11.42 8.19
N GLN A 76 -0.62 -11.50 6.91
CA GLN A 76 -1.46 -12.10 5.87
C GLN A 76 -1.74 -13.58 6.17
N ALA A 77 -0.72 -14.34 6.56
CA ALA A 77 -0.88 -15.74 6.92
C ALA A 77 -1.80 -15.93 8.12
N ASP A 78 -1.65 -15.10 9.16
CA ASP A 78 -2.48 -15.16 10.37
C ASP A 78 -3.96 -14.84 10.07
N ILE A 79 -4.24 -13.89 9.17
CA ILE A 79 -5.61 -13.59 8.73
C ILE A 79 -6.17 -14.72 7.85
N GLN A 80 -5.35 -15.33 6.99
CA GLN A 80 -5.80 -16.42 6.10
C GLN A 80 -6.33 -17.63 6.88
N ASP A 81 -5.85 -17.88 8.08
CA ASP A 81 -6.35 -18.97 8.93
C ASP A 81 -7.82 -18.80 9.34
N TYR A 82 -8.36 -17.59 9.27
CA TYR A 82 -9.76 -17.26 9.63
C TYR A 82 -10.66 -16.97 8.42
N VAL A 83 -10.14 -17.12 7.21
CA VAL A 83 -10.86 -16.76 5.98
C VAL A 83 -10.84 -17.93 5.01
N ASP A 84 -12.03 -18.43 4.63
CA ASP A 84 -12.16 -19.55 3.69
C ASP A 84 -11.69 -19.21 2.28
N MET A 85 -11.95 -17.97 1.85
CA MET A 85 -11.53 -17.49 0.53
C MET A 85 -10.07 -17.06 0.54
N SER A 86 -9.47 -17.00 -0.64
CA SER A 86 -8.11 -16.50 -0.79
C SER A 86 -8.02 -15.02 -0.43
N ILE A 87 -7.07 -14.68 0.44
CA ILE A 87 -6.65 -13.31 0.66
C ILE A 87 -5.47 -13.04 -0.25
N SER A 88 -5.58 -11.98 -1.06
CA SER A 88 -4.46 -11.44 -1.82
C SER A 88 -3.97 -10.15 -1.17
N SER A 89 -2.66 -10.02 -1.10
CA SER A 89 -2.02 -8.81 -0.59
C SER A 89 -0.79 -8.48 -1.40
N THR A 90 -0.61 -7.20 -1.68
CA THR A 90 0.62 -6.69 -2.26
C THR A 90 1.60 -6.33 -1.16
N ILE A 91 2.80 -6.87 -1.27
CA ILE A 91 3.92 -6.55 -0.39
C ILE A 91 4.82 -5.55 -1.11
N ASN A 92 4.91 -4.37 -0.57
CA ASN A 92 5.84 -3.37 -1.04
C ASN A 92 7.22 -3.70 -0.50
N LEU A 93 8.21 -3.69 -1.37
CA LEU A 93 9.62 -3.81 -1.01
C LEU A 93 10.31 -2.46 -1.25
N PRO A 94 11.39 -2.17 -0.56
CA PRO A 94 12.23 -1.02 -0.92
C PRO A 94 12.65 -1.08 -2.38
N THR A 95 13.05 0.03 -2.95
CA THR A 95 13.62 0.09 -4.30
C THR A 95 14.75 -0.93 -4.45
N TRP A 96 14.77 -1.65 -5.58
CA TRP A 96 15.80 -2.64 -5.87
C TRP A 96 17.20 -2.02 -5.79
N GLY A 97 18.12 -2.75 -5.18
CA GLY A 97 19.50 -2.31 -4.94
C GLY A 97 19.69 -1.46 -3.68
N THR A 98 18.61 -1.18 -2.92
CA THR A 98 18.69 -0.47 -1.65
C THR A 98 18.63 -1.43 -0.45
N LYS A 99 18.89 -0.91 0.75
CA LYS A 99 18.82 -1.70 1.99
C LYS A 99 17.44 -2.34 2.15
N GLY A 100 17.42 -3.65 2.31
CA GLY A 100 16.22 -4.46 2.48
C GLY A 100 15.66 -5.03 1.18
N ASN A 101 16.20 -4.66 0.03
CA ASN A 101 15.86 -5.25 -1.27
C ASN A 101 17.06 -5.24 -2.23
N SER A 102 18.00 -6.13 -1.99
CA SER A 102 19.21 -6.32 -2.77
C SER A 102 19.48 -7.81 -2.96
N GLU A 103 20.48 -8.18 -3.75
CA GLU A 103 20.86 -9.59 -3.95
C GLU A 103 21.11 -10.32 -2.63
N THR A 104 21.70 -9.64 -1.66
CA THR A 104 21.95 -10.22 -0.33
C THR A 104 20.66 -10.43 0.49
N ASP A 105 19.61 -9.67 0.18
CA ASP A 105 18.32 -9.79 0.87
C ASP A 105 17.41 -10.88 0.28
N VAL A 106 17.65 -11.31 -0.97
CA VAL A 106 16.82 -12.31 -1.66
C VAL A 106 16.75 -13.61 -0.89
N GLN A 107 17.84 -14.09 -0.36
CA GLN A 107 17.91 -15.31 0.43
C GLN A 107 17.03 -15.22 1.69
N ARG A 108 17.10 -14.09 2.39
CA ARG A 108 16.30 -13.84 3.59
C ARG A 108 14.82 -13.74 3.25
N PHE A 109 14.47 -13.05 2.17
CA PHE A 109 13.11 -12.95 1.68
C PHE A 109 12.54 -14.33 1.30
N ALA A 110 13.29 -15.12 0.53
CA ALA A 110 12.90 -16.47 0.13
C ALA A 110 12.68 -17.38 1.34
N LYS A 111 13.55 -17.33 2.35
CA LYS A 111 13.40 -18.07 3.60
C LYS A 111 12.13 -17.69 4.36
N THR A 112 11.85 -16.37 4.45
CA THR A 112 10.64 -15.86 5.08
C THR A 112 9.40 -16.33 4.33
N LEU A 113 9.39 -16.19 3.01
CA LEU A 113 8.28 -16.63 2.18
C LEU A 113 8.03 -18.14 2.32
N SER A 114 9.09 -18.97 2.27
CA SER A 114 8.98 -20.43 2.44
C SER A 114 8.40 -20.83 3.79
N LYS A 115 8.69 -20.06 4.85
CA LYS A 115 8.14 -20.30 6.20
C LYS A 115 6.62 -20.13 6.25
N TYR A 116 6.09 -19.14 5.53
CA TYR A 116 4.66 -18.81 5.59
C TYR A 116 3.86 -19.31 4.38
N ALA A 117 4.51 -19.69 3.28
CA ALA A 117 3.86 -20.11 2.04
C ALA A 117 2.75 -21.17 2.22
N PRO A 118 2.89 -22.18 3.10
CA PRO A 118 1.82 -23.17 3.31
C PRO A 118 0.50 -22.57 3.83
N ARG A 119 0.54 -21.37 4.41
CA ARG A 119 -0.63 -20.66 4.95
C ARG A 119 -1.13 -19.55 4.03
N LEU A 120 -0.46 -19.31 2.89
CA LEU A 120 -0.84 -18.27 1.93
C LEU A 120 -1.56 -18.89 0.74
N ARG A 121 -2.58 -18.23 0.23
CA ARG A 121 -3.32 -18.62 -0.98
C ARG A 121 -3.15 -17.64 -2.13
N GLY A 122 -2.67 -16.43 -1.86
CA GLY A 122 -2.36 -15.42 -2.84
C GLY A 122 -1.25 -14.49 -2.33
N PHE A 123 -0.34 -14.11 -3.21
CA PHE A 123 0.81 -13.31 -2.87
C PHE A 123 1.33 -12.54 -4.08
N THR A 124 1.57 -11.26 -3.89
CA THR A 124 2.26 -10.41 -4.87
C THR A 124 3.26 -9.51 -4.16
N CYS A 125 4.37 -9.20 -4.81
CA CYS A 125 5.31 -8.22 -4.31
C CYS A 125 5.81 -7.31 -5.44
N TYR A 126 6.07 -6.05 -5.10
CA TYR A 126 6.59 -5.04 -6.01
C TYR A 126 7.67 -4.23 -5.31
N PRO A 127 8.85 -4.06 -5.92
CA PRO A 127 9.79 -3.05 -5.49
C PRO A 127 9.19 -1.65 -5.68
N ASP A 128 9.43 -0.77 -4.73
CA ASP A 128 9.04 0.63 -4.84
C ASP A 128 9.73 1.27 -6.05
N GLY A 129 9.02 2.14 -6.75
CA GLY A 129 9.51 2.77 -7.98
C GLY A 129 9.62 1.86 -9.21
N SER A 130 9.21 0.58 -9.12
CA SER A 130 9.28 -0.36 -10.25
C SER A 130 8.26 -0.07 -11.37
N ARG A 131 7.26 0.77 -11.09
CA ARG A 131 6.27 1.21 -12.07
C ARG A 131 6.38 2.71 -12.30
N GLY A 132 6.61 3.12 -13.54
CA GLY A 132 6.44 4.52 -13.93
C GLY A 132 5.01 4.98 -13.66
N GLY A 133 4.85 6.15 -13.02
CA GLY A 133 3.54 6.71 -12.73
C GLY A 133 2.80 6.02 -11.58
N GLN A 134 3.49 5.72 -10.49
CA GLN A 134 2.87 5.17 -9.28
C GLN A 134 1.66 6.02 -8.86
N PRO A 135 0.45 5.43 -8.80
CA PRO A 135 -0.77 6.22 -8.61
C PRO A 135 -0.97 6.72 -7.18
N LEU A 136 -0.29 6.10 -6.22
CA LEU A 136 -0.39 6.42 -4.79
C LEU A 136 0.95 6.86 -4.25
N THR A 137 0.94 7.95 -3.50
CA THR A 137 2.13 8.48 -2.81
C THR A 137 1.74 8.80 -1.38
N GLU A 138 2.44 8.24 -0.40
CA GLU A 138 2.22 8.56 1.00
C GLU A 138 2.43 10.05 1.28
N VAL A 139 1.58 10.61 2.13
CA VAL A 139 1.69 11.99 2.63
C VAL A 139 1.41 12.02 4.13
N PRO A 140 1.90 13.06 4.84
CA PRO A 140 1.54 13.26 6.24
C PRO A 140 0.03 13.42 6.44
N TYR A 141 -0.48 12.85 7.52
CA TYR A 141 -1.91 12.93 7.88
C TYR A 141 -2.41 14.37 7.99
N GLU A 142 -1.61 15.25 8.61
CA GLU A 142 -1.92 16.67 8.78
C GLU A 142 -1.99 17.44 7.45
N GLU A 143 -1.19 17.03 6.47
CA GLU A 143 -1.24 17.58 5.11
C GLU A 143 -2.54 17.16 4.43
N ALA A 144 -2.87 15.89 4.50
CA ALA A 144 -4.08 15.37 3.88
C ALA A 144 -5.35 16.01 4.43
N ILE A 145 -5.42 16.30 5.73
CA ILE A 145 -6.56 17.02 6.34
C ILE A 145 -6.75 18.39 5.69
N LYS A 146 -5.67 19.15 5.49
CA LYS A 146 -5.73 20.50 4.93
C LYS A 146 -6.24 20.52 3.49
N HIS A 147 -6.02 19.45 2.75
CA HIS A 147 -6.35 19.33 1.32
C HIS A 147 -7.52 18.39 1.05
N SER A 148 -8.20 17.90 2.10
CA SER A 148 -9.30 16.95 1.99
C SER A 148 -10.45 17.53 1.16
N GLY A 149 -10.94 16.74 0.20
CA GLY A 149 -12.06 17.15 -0.68
C GLY A 149 -11.68 18.08 -1.82
N ILE A 150 -10.41 18.42 -1.99
CA ILE A 150 -9.93 19.27 -3.08
C ILE A 150 -9.34 18.38 -4.18
N ILE A 151 -9.81 18.57 -5.41
CA ILE A 151 -9.24 17.90 -6.60
C ILE A 151 -8.33 18.93 -7.30
N TYR A 152 -7.10 18.54 -7.51
CA TYR A 152 -6.09 19.31 -8.21
C TYR A 152 -5.94 18.79 -9.65
N GLU A 153 -5.64 19.67 -10.60
CA GLU A 153 -5.37 19.32 -11.98
C GLU A 153 -3.93 19.69 -12.35
N GLU A 154 -3.25 18.76 -13.02
CA GLU A 154 -1.94 19.00 -13.61
C GLU A 154 -2.01 18.72 -15.11
N ASN A 155 -1.39 19.58 -15.91
CA ASN A 155 -1.28 19.30 -17.34
C ASN A 155 -0.37 18.08 -17.57
N VAL A 156 -0.76 17.21 -18.50
CA VAL A 156 0.09 16.10 -18.93
C VAL A 156 1.29 16.67 -19.68
N ASP A 157 2.46 16.48 -19.11
CA ASP A 157 3.68 16.79 -19.83
C ASP A 157 3.84 15.77 -20.97
N ARG A 158 3.71 16.23 -22.24
CA ARG A 158 3.72 15.34 -23.43
C ARG A 158 5.00 14.54 -23.57
N ALA A 159 6.07 14.95 -22.90
CA ALA A 159 7.34 14.21 -22.87
C ALA A 159 7.25 12.85 -22.12
N CYS A 160 6.27 12.69 -21.21
CA CYS A 160 6.10 11.46 -20.42
C CYS A 160 5.08 10.46 -20.99
N THR A 161 4.39 10.77 -22.09
CA THR A 161 3.37 9.87 -22.67
C THR A 161 3.97 8.69 -23.43
N SER A 162 5.27 8.68 -23.72
CA SER A 162 5.95 7.57 -24.40
C SER A 162 6.44 6.44 -23.48
N GLY A 163 6.20 6.53 -22.16
CA GLY A 163 6.64 5.51 -21.20
C GLY A 163 8.15 5.45 -20.97
N VAL A 164 8.91 6.32 -21.60
CA VAL A 164 10.36 6.45 -21.44
C VAL A 164 10.64 7.84 -20.89
N CYS A 165 10.40 8.01 -19.60
CA CYS A 165 11.07 9.10 -18.89
C CYS A 165 12.54 8.69 -18.77
N GLY A 166 13.40 9.35 -19.51
CA GLY A 166 14.85 9.14 -19.40
C GLY A 166 15.30 9.33 -17.95
N ILE A 167 16.13 8.40 -17.56
CA ILE A 167 16.90 8.42 -16.31
C ILE A 167 17.94 9.55 -16.44
#